data_b5baa537b859d376fd5849e436e1d940
#
_entry.id   b5baa537b859d376fd5849e436e1d940
#
_cell.length_a   1.000
_cell.length_b   1.000
_cell.length_c   1.000
_cell.angle_alpha   90.00
_cell.angle_beta   90.00
_cell.angle_gamma   90.00
#
_symmetry.space_group_name_H-M   'P 1'
#
loop_
_entity.id
_entity.type
_entity.pdbx_description
1 polymer ?
#
loop_
_entity_poly.entity_id
_entity_poly.type
_entity_poly.pdbx_seq_one_letter_code
_entity_poly.pdbx_strand_id
1 'polypeptide(L)'
;MKFRAITENHLFGKAYAKGKRAVTSALAVYLLPDYAAKRLAKNDTRGQLKNRYGITVSTKIGGAVTRSRCRRIIREGLRSIEKRGTLKQGFLIVIAARSSAPKLKSYDIEKNLDEAFKKLGMYEL
;
A
#
# COMPACT_ATOMS: atom_id res chain seq x y z
N MET A 1 -3.44 -12.59 8.20
CA MET A 1 -2.28 -12.21 7.40
C MET A 1 -1.71 -10.89 7.91
N LYS A 2 -0.45 -10.86 8.26
CA LYS A 2 0.22 -9.62 8.67
C LYS A 2 1.02 -9.05 7.50
N PHE A 3 0.84 -7.78 7.24
CA PHE A 3 1.66 -7.06 6.28
C PHE A 3 2.99 -6.66 6.91
N ARG A 4 4.04 -6.65 6.11
CA ARG A 4 5.29 -6.01 6.51
C ARG A 4 5.09 -4.51 6.38
N ALA A 5 5.36 -3.78 7.46
CA ALA A 5 5.25 -2.34 7.45
C ALA A 5 6.58 -1.69 7.07
N ILE A 6 6.50 -0.51 6.48
CA ILE A 6 7.65 0.35 6.28
C ILE A 6 7.91 1.03 7.62
N THR A 7 9.08 0.81 8.21
CA THR A 7 9.44 1.36 9.52
C THR A 7 10.37 2.57 9.44
N GLU A 8 11.09 2.72 8.33
CA GLU A 8 12.06 3.80 8.15
C GLU A 8 11.38 5.03 7.55
N ASN A 9 11.34 6.14 8.29
CA ASN A 9 10.67 7.36 7.87
C ASN A 9 11.19 7.92 6.55
N HIS A 10 12.50 7.81 6.30
CA HIS A 10 13.11 8.33 5.07
C HIS A 10 12.58 7.62 3.80
N LEU A 11 12.09 6.38 3.94
CA LEU A 11 11.55 5.62 2.80
C LEU A 11 10.22 6.18 2.32
N PHE A 12 9.42 6.77 3.21
CA PHE A 12 8.19 7.47 2.81
C PHE A 12 8.52 8.65 1.90
N GLY A 13 9.47 9.48 2.34
CA GLY A 13 9.92 10.62 1.54
C GLY A 13 10.51 10.21 0.20
N LYS A 14 11.30 9.13 0.19
CA LYS A 14 11.89 8.59 -1.04
C LYS A 14 10.81 8.11 -2.01
N ALA A 15 9.77 7.43 -1.51
CA ALA A 15 8.66 6.97 -2.34
C ALA A 15 7.91 8.14 -2.96
N TYR A 16 7.64 9.19 -2.19
CA TYR A 16 6.98 10.39 -2.71
C TYR A 16 7.82 11.11 -3.78
N ALA A 17 9.13 11.16 -3.59
CA ALA A 17 10.02 11.91 -4.48
C ALA A 17 10.41 11.14 -5.75
N LYS A 18 10.65 9.83 -5.63
CA LYS A 18 11.24 9.01 -6.71
C LYS A 18 10.37 7.84 -7.16
N GLY A 19 9.32 7.51 -6.43
CA GLY A 19 8.45 6.38 -6.76
C GLY A 19 7.55 6.67 -7.95
N LYS A 20 7.11 5.62 -8.62
CA LYS A 20 6.04 5.72 -9.58
C LYS A 20 4.74 6.00 -8.83
N ARG A 21 3.86 6.79 -9.41
CA ARG A 21 2.62 7.19 -8.77
C ARG A 21 1.41 6.83 -9.61
N ALA A 22 0.37 6.31 -8.96
CA ALA A 22 -0.94 6.15 -9.56
C ALA A 22 -1.97 6.79 -8.62
N VAL A 23 -2.82 7.65 -9.15
CA VAL A 23 -3.84 8.36 -8.38
C VAL A 23 -5.21 7.89 -8.82
N THR A 24 -6.05 7.54 -7.84
CA THR A 24 -7.45 7.18 -8.05
C THR A 24 -8.33 8.20 -7.34
N SER A 25 -9.65 8.00 -7.38
CA SER A 25 -10.58 8.94 -6.71
C SER A 25 -10.35 9.02 -5.19
N ALA A 26 -9.97 7.92 -4.56
CA ALA A 26 -9.85 7.84 -3.09
C ALA A 26 -8.42 7.67 -2.58
N LEU A 27 -7.48 7.29 -3.44
CA LEU A 27 -6.13 6.92 -3.02
C LEU A 27 -5.07 7.49 -3.96
N ALA A 28 -3.87 7.71 -3.41
CA ALA A 28 -2.67 7.89 -4.20
C ALA A 28 -1.68 6.80 -3.79
N VAL A 29 -1.20 6.02 -4.75
CA VAL A 29 -0.31 4.89 -4.50
C VAL A 29 1.06 5.18 -5.10
N TYR A 30 2.10 5.03 -4.29
CA TYR A 30 3.49 5.26 -4.70
C TYR A 30 4.24 3.95 -4.65
N LEU A 31 4.97 3.63 -5.71
CA LEU A 31 5.67 2.38 -5.88
C LEU A 31 7.16 2.62 -6.08
N LEU A 32 7.97 1.91 -5.29
CA LEU A 32 9.42 1.97 -5.39
C LEU A 32 9.98 0.57 -5.16
N PRO A 33 11.04 0.13 -5.90
CA PRO A 33 11.69 -1.14 -5.58
C PRO A 33 12.23 -1.13 -4.16
N ASP A 34 12.06 -2.23 -3.44
CA ASP A 34 12.58 -2.35 -2.08
C ASP A 34 13.97 -2.98 -2.12
N TYR A 35 15.00 -2.16 -2.00
CA TYR A 35 16.37 -2.62 -2.04
C TYR A 35 16.76 -3.50 -0.85
N ALA A 36 15.96 -3.47 0.22
CA ALA A 36 16.15 -4.36 1.37
C ALA A 36 15.38 -5.68 1.24
N ALA A 37 14.62 -5.89 0.17
CA ALA A 37 13.75 -7.05 0.03
C ALA A 37 14.50 -8.38 0.13
N LYS A 38 15.66 -8.50 -0.51
CA LYS A 38 16.48 -9.74 -0.45
C LYS A 38 16.98 -10.01 0.96
N ARG A 39 17.44 -8.97 1.66
CA ARG A 39 17.90 -9.09 3.05
C ARG A 39 16.76 -9.53 3.97
N LEU A 40 15.58 -8.94 3.80
CA LEU A 40 14.40 -9.29 4.58
C LEU A 40 13.91 -10.70 4.26
N ALA A 41 14.03 -11.14 3.02
CA ALA A 41 13.67 -12.49 2.60
C ALA A 41 14.52 -13.55 3.30
N LYS A 42 15.80 -13.29 3.58
CA LYS A 42 16.68 -14.21 4.31
C LYS A 42 16.17 -14.49 5.72
N ASN A 43 15.46 -13.55 6.31
CA ASN A 43 14.90 -13.69 7.66
C ASN A 43 13.47 -14.23 7.65
N ASP A 44 12.92 -14.50 6.47
CA ASP A 44 11.60 -15.11 6.32
C ASP A 44 11.77 -16.63 6.27
N THR A 45 10.88 -17.35 6.95
CA THR A 45 10.93 -18.82 6.99
C THR A 45 10.82 -19.44 5.60
N ARG A 46 10.19 -18.77 4.65
CA ARG A 46 10.02 -19.26 3.27
C ARG A 46 11.02 -18.67 2.30
N GLY A 47 11.85 -17.71 2.73
CA GLY A 47 12.83 -17.05 1.88
C GLY A 47 12.23 -16.26 0.72
N GLN A 48 10.95 -15.88 0.81
CA GLN A 48 10.25 -15.19 -0.26
C GLN A 48 10.38 -13.68 -0.15
N LEU A 49 10.51 -13.02 -1.31
CA LEU A 49 10.41 -11.57 -1.38
C LEU A 49 8.97 -11.16 -1.08
N LYS A 50 8.80 -10.12 -0.29
CA LYS A 50 7.49 -9.57 0.04
C LYS A 50 7.48 -8.06 -0.06
N ASN A 51 6.33 -7.52 -0.40
CA ASN A 51 6.10 -6.08 -0.38
C ASN A 51 6.08 -5.56 1.05
N ARG A 52 6.57 -4.34 1.23
CA ARG A 52 6.36 -3.59 2.48
C ARG A 52 5.40 -2.45 2.20
N TYR A 53 4.47 -2.24 3.10
CA TYR A 53 3.40 -1.25 2.93
C TYR A 53 3.47 -0.15 3.96
N GLY A 54 3.21 1.07 3.52
CA GLY A 54 2.98 2.21 4.38
C GLY A 54 1.64 2.83 4.05
N ILE A 55 0.81 3.04 5.05
CA ILE A 55 -0.50 3.66 4.88
C ILE A 55 -0.47 5.01 5.58
N THR A 56 -0.71 6.09 4.84
CA THR A 56 -0.73 7.44 5.39
C THR A 56 -2.12 8.05 5.28
N VAL A 57 -2.58 8.64 6.37
CA VAL A 57 -3.84 9.35 6.43
C VAL A 57 -3.58 10.70 7.11
N SER A 58 -3.70 11.76 6.34
CA SER A 58 -3.44 13.13 6.82
C SER A 58 -4.48 13.58 7.84
N THR A 59 -4.08 14.47 8.76
CA THR A 59 -5.00 15.12 9.70
C THR A 59 -6.12 15.89 8.99
N LYS A 60 -5.89 16.28 7.74
CA LYS A 60 -6.91 16.96 6.91
C LYS A 60 -8.10 16.05 6.58
N ILE A 61 -7.91 14.74 6.63
CA ILE A 61 -8.97 13.75 6.34
C ILE A 61 -10.03 13.76 7.44
N GLY A 62 -9.61 13.96 8.70
CA GLY A 62 -10.52 13.97 9.85
C GLY A 62 -9.80 13.73 11.14
N GLY A 63 -10.57 13.52 12.22
CA GLY A 63 -10.04 13.22 13.55
C GLY A 63 -9.46 11.83 13.65
N ALA A 64 -8.95 11.49 14.84
CA ALA A 64 -8.26 10.22 15.10
C ALA A 64 -9.12 9.00 14.77
N VAL A 65 -10.41 9.04 15.13
CA VAL A 65 -11.34 7.93 14.86
C VAL A 65 -11.53 7.72 13.37
N THR A 66 -11.75 8.80 12.62
CA THR A 66 -11.92 8.76 11.17
C THR A 66 -10.66 8.22 10.49
N ARG A 67 -9.49 8.71 10.91
CA ARG A 67 -8.21 8.27 10.35
C ARG A 67 -7.94 6.78 10.64
N SER A 68 -8.25 6.31 11.84
CA SER A 68 -8.10 4.88 12.20
C SER A 68 -9.02 4.01 11.35
N ARG A 69 -10.25 4.46 11.13
CA ARG A 69 -11.20 3.75 10.26
C ARG A 69 -10.66 3.68 8.83
N CYS A 70 -10.12 4.78 8.31
CA CYS A 70 -9.50 4.80 6.97
C CYS A 70 -8.39 3.78 6.84
N ARG A 71 -7.48 3.74 7.81
CA ARG A 71 -6.39 2.77 7.80
C ARG A 71 -6.92 1.33 7.79
N ARG A 72 -7.95 1.07 8.58
CA ARG A 72 -8.55 -0.27 8.65
C ARG A 72 -9.14 -0.70 7.31
N ILE A 73 -9.94 0.14 6.67
CA ILE A 73 -10.57 -0.23 5.39
C ILE A 73 -9.54 -0.36 4.27
N ILE A 74 -8.47 0.42 4.31
CA ILE A 74 -7.37 0.29 3.35
C ILE A 74 -6.67 -1.06 3.55
N ARG A 75 -6.39 -1.44 4.79
CA ARG A 75 -5.78 -2.75 5.09
C ARG A 75 -6.67 -3.91 4.65
N GLU A 76 -7.97 -3.81 4.86
CA GLU A 76 -8.93 -4.84 4.45
C GLU A 76 -8.94 -5.00 2.93
N GLY A 77 -9.00 -3.90 2.18
CA GLY A 77 -8.94 -3.93 0.73
C GLY A 77 -7.62 -4.51 0.22
N LEU A 78 -6.52 -4.14 0.85
CA LEU A 78 -5.19 -4.62 0.51
C LEU A 78 -5.04 -6.12 0.76
N ARG A 79 -5.58 -6.63 1.87
CA ARG A 79 -5.59 -8.07 2.14
C ARG A 79 -6.32 -8.85 1.06
N SER A 80 -7.44 -8.35 0.60
CA SER A 80 -8.20 -8.99 -0.48
C SER A 80 -7.37 -9.11 -1.75
N ILE A 81 -6.62 -8.07 -2.10
CA ILE A 81 -5.75 -8.08 -3.28
C ILE A 81 -4.57 -9.03 -3.09
N GLU A 82 -3.92 -9.01 -1.94
CA GLU A 82 -2.80 -9.92 -1.64
C GLU A 82 -3.23 -11.39 -1.70
N LYS A 83 -4.43 -11.71 -1.27
CA LYS A 83 -4.95 -13.08 -1.31
C LYS A 83 -5.10 -13.63 -2.72
N ARG A 84 -5.22 -12.78 -3.73
CA ARG A 84 -5.30 -13.22 -5.11
C ARG A 84 -4.00 -13.88 -5.60
N GLY A 85 -2.87 -13.57 -4.95
CA GLY A 85 -1.57 -14.15 -5.26
C GLY A 85 -0.95 -13.70 -6.58
N THR A 86 -1.51 -12.68 -7.23
CA THR A 86 -1.06 -12.19 -8.53
C THR A 86 -0.27 -10.90 -8.46
N LEU A 87 -0.18 -10.30 -7.28
CA LEU A 87 0.54 -9.04 -7.09
C LEU A 87 2.05 -9.29 -7.04
N LYS A 88 2.81 -8.52 -7.80
CA LYS A 88 4.28 -8.60 -7.79
C LYS A 88 4.80 -8.25 -6.40
N GLN A 89 5.90 -8.88 -6.00
CA GLN A 89 6.47 -8.73 -4.67
C GLN A 89 7.88 -8.13 -4.72
N GLY A 90 8.35 -7.61 -3.59
CA GLY A 90 9.68 -7.01 -3.49
C GLY A 90 9.69 -5.49 -3.63
N PHE A 91 8.57 -4.84 -3.40
CA PHE A 91 8.42 -3.40 -3.56
C PHE A 91 8.08 -2.70 -2.25
N LEU A 92 8.41 -1.41 -2.19
CA LEU A 92 7.87 -0.48 -1.19
C LEU A 92 6.62 0.15 -1.80
N ILE A 93 5.51 0.06 -1.09
CA ILE A 93 4.24 0.60 -1.56
C ILE A 93 3.68 1.53 -0.48
N VAL A 94 3.55 2.81 -0.82
CA VAL A 94 2.94 3.79 0.08
C VAL A 94 1.56 4.14 -0.45
N ILE A 95 0.57 3.97 0.39
CA ILE A 95 -0.84 4.24 0.07
C ILE A 95 -1.29 5.44 0.89
N ALA A 96 -1.58 6.54 0.21
CA ALA A 96 -2.04 7.77 0.84
C ALA A 96 -3.54 7.94 0.61
N ALA A 97 -4.30 8.14 1.68
CA ALA A 97 -5.74 8.37 1.58
C ALA A 97 -6.02 9.78 1.06
N ARG A 98 -6.97 9.89 0.15
CA ARG A 98 -7.50 11.17 -0.32
C ARG A 98 -8.79 11.50 0.44
N SER A 99 -9.31 12.71 0.26
CA SER A 99 -10.44 13.21 1.03
C SER A 99 -11.72 12.37 0.93
N SER A 100 -11.92 11.63 -0.15
CA SER A 100 -13.10 10.80 -0.34
C SER A 100 -13.00 9.42 0.38
N ALA A 101 -11.81 9.01 0.79
CA ALA A 101 -11.59 7.68 1.37
C ALA A 101 -12.45 7.38 2.61
N PRO A 102 -12.63 8.32 3.57
CA PRO A 102 -13.42 8.02 4.77
C PRO A 102 -14.87 7.65 4.53
N LYS A 103 -15.41 8.04 3.38
CA LYS A 103 -16.82 7.80 3.01
C LYS A 103 -17.03 6.43 2.38
N LEU A 104 -15.94 5.71 2.09
CA LEU A 104 -15.99 4.45 1.35
C LEU A 104 -15.96 3.26 2.30
N LYS A 105 -16.27 2.10 1.74
CA LYS A 105 -16.16 0.79 2.40
C LYS A 105 -14.91 0.08 1.88
N SER A 106 -14.49 -0.98 2.56
CA SER A 106 -13.30 -1.75 2.15
C SER A 106 -13.40 -2.26 0.71
N TYR A 107 -14.59 -2.61 0.27
CA TYR A 107 -14.84 -3.05 -1.11
C TYR A 107 -14.51 -1.94 -2.13
N ASP A 108 -14.90 -0.71 -1.85
CA ASP A 108 -14.59 0.43 -2.71
C ASP A 108 -13.08 0.72 -2.73
N ILE A 109 -12.44 0.59 -1.59
CA ILE A 109 -10.99 0.76 -1.45
C ILE A 109 -10.27 -0.33 -2.25
N GLU A 110 -10.74 -1.56 -2.20
CA GLU A 110 -10.17 -2.66 -3.00
C GLU A 110 -10.20 -2.33 -4.49
N LYS A 111 -11.32 -1.80 -4.98
CA LYS A 111 -11.43 -1.35 -6.38
C LYS A 111 -10.43 -0.25 -6.73
N ASN A 112 -10.26 0.73 -5.83
CA ASN A 112 -9.28 1.80 -6.02
C ASN A 112 -7.85 1.25 -6.06
N LEU A 113 -7.52 0.33 -5.15
CA LEU A 113 -6.21 -0.31 -5.13
C LEU A 113 -5.96 -1.12 -6.40
N ASP A 114 -6.96 -1.87 -6.84
CA ASP A 114 -6.89 -2.65 -8.07
C ASP A 114 -6.59 -1.76 -9.28
N GLU A 115 -7.31 -0.64 -9.41
CA GLU A 115 -7.08 0.33 -10.46
C GLU A 115 -5.66 0.89 -10.42
N ALA A 116 -5.19 1.28 -9.23
CA ALA A 116 -3.85 1.84 -9.06
C ALA A 116 -2.77 0.81 -9.41
N PHE A 117 -2.91 -0.43 -8.96
CA PHE A 117 -1.93 -1.48 -9.24
C PHE A 117 -1.91 -1.85 -10.72
N LYS A 118 -3.05 -1.82 -11.40
CA LYS A 118 -3.09 -2.01 -12.85
C LYS A 118 -2.33 -0.91 -13.58
N LYS A 119 -2.53 0.33 -13.18
CA LYS A 119 -1.81 1.48 -13.74
C LYS A 119 -0.30 1.39 -13.52
N LEU A 120 0.12 0.81 -12.40
CA LEU A 120 1.52 0.65 -12.04
C LEU A 120 2.16 -0.62 -12.62
N GLY A 121 1.37 -1.49 -13.26
CA GLY A 121 1.87 -2.74 -13.80
C GLY A 121 2.27 -3.74 -12.74
N MET A 122 1.59 -3.74 -11.60
CA MET A 122 1.94 -4.57 -10.45
C MET A 122 1.39 -6.00 -10.48
N TYR A 123 0.52 -6.32 -11.40
CA TYR A 123 -0.02 -7.67 -11.51
C TYR A 123 0.85 -8.53 -12.42
N GLU A 124 1.09 -9.76 -11.99
CA GLU A 124 1.75 -10.76 -12.81
C GLU A 124 0.80 -11.23 -13.90
N LEU A 125 1.34 -11.46 -15.09
CA LEU A 125 0.59 -11.95 -16.24
C LEU A 125 0.43 -13.46 -16.20
#